data_7ad912bb868e43639541bdd53c86a00f
#
_entry.id   7ad912bb868e43639541bdd53c86a00f
#
_cell.length_a   1.000
_cell.length_b   1.000
_cell.length_c   1.000
_cell.angle_alpha   90.00
_cell.angle_beta   90.00
_cell.angle_gamma   90.00
#
_symmetry.space_group_name_H-M   'P 1'
#
loop_
_entity.id
_entity.type
_entity.pdbx_description
1 polymer ?
#
loop_
_entity_poly.entity_id
_entity_poly.type
_entity_poly.pdbx_seq_one_letter_code
_entity_poly.pdbx_strand_id
1 'polypeptide(L)'
;KTCSEEKLVTCLNGNILDVCVDLRLESDSFGKVYSIKLFNPSVSYYIPKGFGHGFQCLTDNCTIHYSHNVTYDPNDQLNISPFSDKIKKIWELEITEISNKDANAISLENYYNEHKVQNSNNL
;
A
#
# COMPACT_ATOMS: atom_id res chain seq x y z
N LYS A 1 12.20 9.32 3.21
CA LYS A 1 11.35 8.19 3.59
C LYS A 1 11.37 7.17 2.47
N THR A 2 11.68 5.94 2.79
CA THR A 2 11.80 4.85 1.84
C THR A 2 10.87 3.71 2.26
N CYS A 3 10.27 3.04 1.29
CA CYS A 3 9.53 1.81 1.53
C CYS A 3 10.50 0.64 1.52
N SER A 4 11.41 0.59 2.51
CA SER A 4 12.47 -0.42 2.59
C SER A 4 11.99 -1.78 3.09
N GLU A 5 10.76 -1.87 3.51
CA GLU A 5 10.14 -3.02 4.13
C GLU A 5 9.59 -3.99 3.09
N GLU A 6 9.96 -5.25 3.21
CA GLU A 6 9.33 -6.36 2.50
C GLU A 6 8.26 -6.96 3.40
N LYS A 7 7.14 -7.36 2.82
CA LYS A 7 6.02 -7.93 3.56
C LYS A 7 5.56 -9.25 2.95
N LEU A 8 5.17 -10.16 3.81
CA LEU A 8 4.43 -11.35 3.43
C LEU A 8 3.08 -11.31 4.13
N VAL A 9 2.00 -11.28 3.37
CA VAL A 9 0.64 -11.09 3.88
C VAL A 9 -0.15 -12.37 3.71
N THR A 10 -0.79 -12.84 4.79
CA THR A 10 -1.64 -14.03 4.78
C THR A 10 -2.98 -13.71 5.44
N CYS A 11 -4.08 -14.05 4.78
CA CYS A 11 -5.41 -13.96 5.38
C CYS A 11 -5.74 -15.28 6.08
N LEU A 12 -5.76 -15.25 7.41
CA LEU A 12 -6.02 -16.45 8.22
C LEU A 12 -7.50 -16.73 8.37
N ASN A 13 -8.33 -15.70 8.30
CA ASN A 13 -9.78 -15.81 8.42
C ASN A 13 -10.45 -14.67 7.67
N GLY A 14 -11.59 -14.95 7.04
CA GLY A 14 -12.32 -13.99 6.24
C GLY A 14 -11.74 -13.81 4.83
N ASN A 15 -12.21 -12.76 4.15
CA ASN A 15 -11.77 -12.41 2.81
C ASN A 15 -11.30 -10.95 2.81
N ILE A 16 -10.15 -10.71 2.21
CA ILE A 16 -9.62 -9.35 2.03
C ILE A 16 -9.29 -9.06 0.57
N LEU A 17 -9.38 -7.80 0.20
CA LEU A 17 -8.75 -7.27 -1.01
C LEU A 17 -7.43 -6.64 -0.58
N ASP A 18 -6.33 -7.22 -1.00
CA ASP A 18 -5.00 -6.69 -0.74
C ASP A 18 -4.54 -5.87 -1.93
N VAL A 19 -4.00 -4.69 -1.68
CA VAL A 19 -3.61 -3.73 -2.71
C VAL A 19 -2.20 -3.27 -2.46
N CYS A 20 -1.38 -3.26 -3.50
CA CYS A 20 -0.07 -2.63 -3.44
C CYS A 20 0.14 -1.70 -4.64
N VAL A 21 0.98 -0.71 -4.45
CA VAL A 21 1.30 0.29 -5.46
C VAL A 21 2.82 0.46 -5.57
N ASP A 22 3.33 0.50 -6.78
CA ASP A 22 4.75 0.74 -7.01
C ASP A 22 5.09 2.20 -6.73
N LEU A 23 5.92 2.45 -5.72
CA LEU A 23 6.37 3.79 -5.33
C LEU A 23 7.83 4.04 -5.66
N ARG A 24 8.44 3.20 -6.47
CA ARG A 24 9.85 3.36 -6.90
C ARG A 24 9.89 4.41 -8.02
N LEU A 25 10.39 5.61 -7.70
CA LEU A 25 10.38 6.77 -8.60
C LEU A 25 11.14 6.52 -9.91
N GLU A 26 12.16 5.67 -9.89
CA GLU A 26 12.98 5.36 -11.05
C GLU A 26 12.44 4.17 -11.88
N SER A 27 11.36 3.57 -11.45
CA SER A 27 10.77 2.42 -12.14
C SER A 27 9.81 2.84 -13.24
N ASP A 28 9.84 2.17 -14.37
CA ASP A 28 8.88 2.35 -15.45
C ASP A 28 7.44 2.01 -15.03
N SER A 29 7.30 1.21 -13.97
CA SER A 29 6.00 0.84 -13.41
C SER A 29 5.57 1.70 -12.23
N PHE A 30 6.24 2.84 -11.97
CA PHE A 30 5.83 3.76 -10.91
C PHE A 30 4.34 4.10 -10.99
N GLY A 31 3.66 4.00 -9.86
CA GLY A 31 2.24 4.30 -9.74
C GLY A 31 1.30 3.20 -10.21
N LYS A 32 1.85 2.09 -10.71
CA LYS A 32 1.02 0.93 -11.07
C LYS A 32 0.47 0.27 -9.82
N VAL A 33 -0.83 -0.03 -9.84
CA VAL A 33 -1.57 -0.60 -8.72
C VAL A 33 -1.89 -2.05 -9.03
N TYR A 34 -1.63 -2.91 -8.05
CA TYR A 34 -1.90 -4.34 -8.12
C TYR A 34 -2.84 -4.72 -7.00
N SER A 35 -3.75 -5.64 -7.26
CA SER A 35 -4.66 -6.14 -6.24
C SER A 35 -4.85 -7.65 -6.36
N ILE A 36 -5.10 -8.27 -5.22
CA ILE A 36 -5.42 -9.69 -5.13
C ILE A 36 -6.41 -9.92 -3.99
N LYS A 37 -7.32 -10.87 -4.18
CA LYS A 37 -8.20 -11.32 -3.11
C LYS A 37 -7.52 -12.47 -2.36
N LEU A 38 -7.38 -12.32 -1.07
CA LEU A 38 -6.84 -13.36 -0.18
C LEU A 38 -7.95 -13.91 0.70
N PHE A 39 -8.15 -15.21 0.66
CA PHE A 39 -9.20 -15.88 1.44
C PHE A 39 -8.79 -17.31 1.87
N ASN A 40 -7.59 -17.73 1.49
CA ASN A 40 -7.09 -19.07 1.78
C ASN A 40 -5.79 -18.97 2.57
N PRO A 41 -5.72 -19.49 3.82
CA PRO A 41 -4.51 -19.39 4.65
C PRO A 41 -3.27 -20.05 4.05
N SER A 42 -3.42 -20.94 3.06
CA SER A 42 -2.28 -21.55 2.40
C SER A 42 -1.64 -20.68 1.31
N VAL A 43 -2.24 -19.52 1.02
CA VAL A 43 -1.73 -18.57 0.01
C VAL A 43 -1.28 -17.29 0.72
N SER A 44 -0.03 -16.91 0.49
CA SER A 44 0.52 -15.65 1.00
C SER A 44 0.92 -14.74 -0.16
N TYR A 45 0.82 -13.43 0.07
CA TYR A 45 1.15 -12.42 -0.92
C TYR A 45 2.43 -11.71 -0.52
N TYR A 46 3.44 -11.80 -1.39
CA TYR A 46 4.73 -11.14 -1.17
C TYR A 46 4.72 -9.75 -1.77
N ILE A 47 5.08 -8.76 -0.96
CA ILE A 47 5.17 -7.35 -1.36
C ILE A 47 6.63 -6.91 -1.25
N PRO A 48 7.30 -6.62 -2.39
CA PRO A 48 8.71 -6.23 -2.40
C PRO A 48 8.95 -4.84 -1.79
N LYS A 49 10.22 -4.52 -1.59
CA LYS A 49 10.67 -3.16 -1.24
C LYS A 49 10.18 -2.16 -2.28
N GLY A 50 9.87 -0.96 -1.83
CA GLY A 50 9.47 0.14 -2.70
C GLY A 50 7.99 0.16 -3.05
N PHE A 51 7.19 -0.77 -2.52
CA PHE A 51 5.75 -0.80 -2.73
C PHE A 51 5.00 -0.29 -1.51
N GLY A 52 3.99 0.53 -1.74
CA GLY A 52 2.98 0.85 -0.74
C GLY A 52 1.99 -0.31 -0.63
N HIS A 53 1.39 -0.48 0.54
CA HIS A 53 0.49 -1.60 0.83
C HIS A 53 -0.73 -1.14 1.62
N GLY A 54 -1.86 -1.72 1.32
CA GLY A 54 -3.09 -1.58 2.08
C GLY A 54 -4.02 -2.74 1.80
N PHE A 55 -5.09 -2.83 2.58
CA PHE A 55 -6.09 -3.86 2.36
C PHE A 55 -7.48 -3.36 2.77
N GLN A 56 -8.49 -4.02 2.24
CA GLN A 56 -9.90 -3.82 2.61
C GLN A 56 -10.49 -5.16 3.02
N CYS A 57 -11.12 -5.20 4.19
CA CYS A 57 -11.88 -6.38 4.62
C CYS A 57 -13.17 -6.46 3.80
N LEU A 58 -13.40 -7.59 3.14
CA LEU A 58 -14.59 -7.84 2.33
C LEU A 58 -15.67 -8.59 3.12
N THR A 59 -15.30 -9.17 4.26
CA THR A 59 -16.19 -9.90 5.17
C THR A 59 -15.98 -9.41 6.59
N ASP A 60 -16.88 -9.76 7.50
CA ASP A 60 -16.68 -9.53 8.92
C ASP A 60 -15.62 -10.50 9.47
N ASN A 61 -14.98 -10.10 10.58
CA ASN A 61 -14.03 -10.94 11.33
C ASN A 61 -12.82 -11.41 10.52
N CYS A 62 -12.19 -10.49 9.78
CA CYS A 62 -10.94 -10.79 9.10
C CYS A 62 -9.77 -10.86 10.08
N THR A 63 -8.91 -11.88 9.90
CA THR A 63 -7.65 -12.02 10.62
C THR A 63 -6.52 -12.07 9.62
N ILE A 64 -5.56 -11.16 9.75
CA ILE A 64 -4.46 -11.00 8.81
C ILE A 64 -3.15 -11.14 9.55
N HIS A 65 -2.24 -11.92 8.98
CA HIS A 65 -0.89 -12.09 9.49
C HIS A 65 0.10 -11.41 8.56
N TYR A 66 0.99 -10.61 9.12
CA TYR A 66 2.09 -9.96 8.40
C TYR A 66 3.43 -10.47 8.88
N SER A 67 4.31 -10.79 7.95
CA SER A 67 5.74 -10.95 8.23
C SER A 67 6.49 -9.81 7.59
N HIS A 68 7.37 -9.17 8.35
CA HIS A 68 8.21 -8.05 7.92
C HIS A 68 9.67 -8.41 8.08
N ASN A 69 10.51 -7.90 7.18
CA ASN A 69 11.96 -8.13 7.25
C ASN A 69 12.72 -7.05 8.04
N VAL A 70 12.04 -5.98 8.45
CA VAL A 70 12.66 -4.87 9.19
C VAL A 70 11.80 -4.49 10.39
N THR A 71 12.43 -3.91 11.42
CA THR A 71 11.72 -3.36 12.57
C THR A 71 10.91 -2.15 12.15
N TYR A 72 9.68 -2.05 12.64
CA TYR A 72 8.82 -0.91 12.40
C TYR A 72 9.46 0.38 12.92
N ASP A 73 9.57 1.38 12.03
CA ASP A 73 10.02 2.72 12.36
C ASP A 73 9.00 3.73 11.81
N PRO A 74 8.24 4.42 12.68
CA PRO A 74 7.23 5.38 12.25
C PRO A 74 7.82 6.57 11.48
N ASN A 75 9.11 6.87 11.67
CA ASN A 75 9.78 7.97 10.96
C ASN A 75 10.13 7.61 9.51
N ASP A 76 10.21 6.33 9.19
CA ASP A 76 10.54 5.83 7.85
C ASP A 76 9.29 5.38 7.07
N GLN A 77 8.11 5.71 7.56
CA GLN A 77 6.85 5.34 6.90
C GLN A 77 6.43 6.37 5.87
N LEU A 78 6.17 5.91 4.66
CA LEU A 78 5.52 6.69 3.62
C LEU A 78 4.06 6.23 3.52
N ASN A 79 3.13 7.17 3.71
CA ASN A 79 1.70 6.87 3.62
C ASN A 79 1.11 7.57 2.40
N ILE A 80 0.47 6.79 1.54
CA ILE A 80 -0.22 7.27 0.35
C ILE A 80 -1.72 7.16 0.59
N SER A 81 -2.46 8.19 0.20
CA SER A 81 -3.90 8.23 0.37
C SER A 81 -4.59 7.09 -0.39
N PRO A 82 -5.46 6.31 0.26
CA PRO A 82 -6.28 5.31 -0.42
C PRO A 82 -7.32 5.94 -1.36
N PHE A 83 -7.55 7.24 -1.25
CA PHE A 83 -8.45 8.01 -2.13
C PHE A 83 -7.75 8.57 -3.37
N SER A 84 -6.45 8.31 -3.56
CA SER A 84 -5.74 8.70 -4.78
C SER A 84 -6.44 8.17 -6.03
N ASP A 85 -6.47 8.94 -7.10
CA ASP A 85 -7.27 8.62 -8.29
C ASP A 85 -7.02 7.23 -8.86
N LYS A 86 -5.77 6.77 -8.86
CA LYS A 86 -5.41 5.44 -9.35
C LYS A 86 -5.76 4.32 -8.38
N ILE A 87 -5.90 4.62 -7.10
CA ILE A 87 -6.14 3.63 -6.04
C ILE A 87 -7.61 3.51 -5.71
N LYS A 88 -8.33 4.63 -5.66
CA LYS A 88 -9.75 4.66 -5.22
C LYS A 88 -10.67 3.74 -6.02
N LYS A 89 -10.33 3.47 -7.29
CA LYS A 89 -11.12 2.61 -8.19
C LYS A 89 -10.96 1.13 -7.91
N ILE A 90 -9.94 0.75 -7.14
CA ILE A 90 -9.62 -0.64 -6.83
C ILE A 90 -10.51 -1.19 -5.72
N TRP A 91 -10.89 -0.33 -4.76
CA TRP A 91 -11.68 -0.76 -3.60
C TRP A 91 -13.05 -1.26 -4.05
N GLU A 92 -13.44 -2.44 -3.59
CA GLU A 92 -14.71 -3.07 -3.95
C GLU A 92 -15.87 -2.57 -3.13
N LEU A 93 -15.59 -2.20 -1.87
CA LEU A 93 -16.59 -1.69 -0.94
C LEU A 93 -16.33 -0.22 -0.65
N GLU A 94 -17.38 0.48 -0.23
CA GLU A 94 -17.24 1.84 0.30
C GLU A 94 -16.33 1.83 1.53
N ILE A 95 -15.45 2.82 1.63
CA ILE A 95 -14.57 2.97 2.79
C ILE A 95 -15.40 3.55 3.92
N THR A 96 -15.67 2.73 4.95
CA THR A 96 -16.47 3.11 6.11
C THR A 96 -15.64 3.50 7.32
N GLU A 97 -14.48 2.85 7.50
CA GLU A 97 -13.54 3.15 8.56
C GLU A 97 -12.12 3.26 7.97
N ILE A 98 -11.40 4.28 8.40
CA ILE A 98 -10.05 4.54 7.94
C ILE A 98 -9.27 5.16 9.09
N SER A 99 -7.98 4.82 9.22
CA SER A 99 -7.12 5.43 10.22
C SER A 99 -6.88 6.91 9.91
N ASN A 100 -6.65 7.72 10.94
CA ASN A 100 -6.30 9.14 10.76
C ASN A 100 -5.05 9.32 9.91
N LYS A 101 -4.09 8.43 10.05
CA LYS A 101 -2.86 8.39 9.28
C LYS A 101 -3.13 8.25 7.79
N ASP A 102 -4.00 7.33 7.40
CA ASP A 102 -4.37 7.12 6.00
C ASP A 102 -5.29 8.23 5.48
N ALA A 103 -6.20 8.74 6.31
CA ALA A 103 -7.09 9.84 5.94
C ALA A 103 -6.34 11.13 5.62
N ASN A 104 -5.19 11.36 6.28
CA ASN A 104 -4.35 12.55 6.11
C ASN A 104 -3.13 12.32 5.22
N ALA A 105 -3.03 11.15 4.58
CA ALA A 105 -1.91 10.82 3.73
C ALA A 105 -1.91 11.62 2.43
N ILE A 106 -0.72 11.85 1.88
CA ILE A 106 -0.54 12.51 0.58
C ILE A 106 -1.11 11.64 -0.55
N SER A 107 -1.71 12.27 -1.58
CA SER A 107 -2.11 11.52 -2.76
C SER A 107 -0.91 11.00 -3.54
N LEU A 108 -1.10 9.93 -4.30
CA LEU A 108 -0.07 9.37 -5.17
C LEU A 108 0.43 10.41 -6.18
N GLU A 109 -0.49 11.17 -6.75
CA GLU A 109 -0.21 12.20 -7.75
C GLU A 109 0.65 13.33 -7.16
N ASN A 110 0.33 13.80 -5.96
CA ASN A 110 1.11 14.83 -5.28
C ASN A 110 2.49 14.32 -4.86
N TYR A 111 2.57 13.08 -4.39
CA TYR A 111 3.85 12.44 -4.07
C TYR A 111 4.77 12.41 -5.29
N TYR A 112 4.26 12.00 -6.42
CA TYR A 112 5.01 11.97 -7.68
C TYR A 112 5.51 13.35 -8.08
N ASN A 113 4.64 14.35 -8.05
CA ASN A 113 4.97 15.71 -8.46
C ASN A 113 6.04 16.33 -7.57
N GLU A 114 5.93 16.19 -6.25
CA GLU A 114 6.90 16.71 -5.29
C GLU A 114 8.29 16.14 -5.51
N HIS A 115 8.40 14.82 -5.70
CA HIS A 115 9.68 14.16 -5.84
C HIS A 115 10.29 14.36 -7.23
N LYS A 116 9.49 14.47 -8.27
CA LYS A 116 9.97 14.72 -9.62
C LYS A 116 10.53 16.14 -9.76
N VAL A 117 9.90 17.13 -9.14
CA VAL A 117 10.39 18.50 -9.11
C VAL A 117 11.72 18.60 -8.36
N GLN A 118 11.86 17.92 -7.21
CA GLN A 118 13.11 17.88 -6.45
C GLN A 118 14.26 17.27 -7.26
N ASN A 119 14.03 16.18 -7.96
CA ASN A 119 15.04 15.53 -8.79
C ASN A 119 15.46 16.41 -9.97
N SER A 120 14.54 17.18 -10.55
CA SER A 120 14.83 18.13 -11.62
C SER A 120 15.68 19.32 -11.14
N ASN A 121 15.52 19.73 -9.87
CA ASN A 121 16.29 20.82 -9.27
C ASN A 121 17.71 20.40 -8.83
N ASN A 122 17.99 19.10 -8.75
CA ASN A 122 19.30 18.54 -8.38
C ASN A 122 20.19 18.21 -9.61
N LEU A 123 19.69 18.51 -10.78
CA LEU A 123 20.46 18.45 -12.02
C LEU A 123 21.09 19.84 -12.29
#